data_b6fed7814e19d466af2339a99b9b9ffa
#
_entry.id   b6fed7814e19d466af2339a99b9b9ffa
#
_cell.length_a   1.000
_cell.length_b   1.000
_cell.length_c   1.000
_cell.angle_alpha   90.00
_cell.angle_beta   90.00
_cell.angle_gamma   90.00
#
_symmetry.space_group_name_H-M   'P 1'
#
loop_
_entity.id
_entity.type
_entity.pdbx_description
1 polymer ?
#
loop_
_entity_poly.entity_id
_entity_poly.type
_entity_poly.pdbx_seq_one_letter_code
_entity_poly.pdbx_strand_id
1 'polypeptide(L)'
;MRKSIASIVTGLAMVFVVGVFTGWAQQATVKLLSPKDGEAVGPGIVVKWEFKKAGDADHVHLYLDAANQGPQFGTSLELKGLSNGPHTVRIIAATKSHQEIGPEASVKVSVQEGTAAPVTPPPAPKRSWGY
;
A
#
# COMPACT_ATOMS: atom_id res chain seq x y z
N MET A 1 42.29 71.54 -12.48
CA MET A 1 41.21 70.70 -13.02
C MET A 1 41.55 69.25 -12.79
N ARG A 2 40.86 68.64 -11.87
CA ARG A 2 41.04 67.23 -11.56
C ARG A 2 39.91 66.41 -12.24
N LYS A 3 40.28 65.56 -13.18
CA LYS A 3 39.38 64.64 -13.82
C LYS A 3 39.34 63.39 -12.98
N SER A 4 38.21 63.11 -12.31
CA SER A 4 37.98 61.86 -11.62
C SER A 4 37.63 60.79 -12.64
N ILE A 5 38.50 59.82 -12.75
CA ILE A 5 38.21 58.63 -13.54
C ILE A 5 37.47 57.66 -12.59
N ALA A 6 36.14 57.52 -12.77
CA ALA A 6 35.37 56.51 -12.08
C ALA A 6 35.59 55.15 -12.76
N SER A 7 36.32 54.28 -12.11
CA SER A 7 36.48 52.89 -12.53
C SER A 7 35.17 52.16 -12.19
N ILE A 8 34.40 51.83 -13.20
CA ILE A 8 33.29 50.92 -13.08
C ILE A 8 33.83 49.49 -13.08
N VAL A 9 33.94 48.90 -11.91
CA VAL A 9 34.21 47.47 -11.78
C VAL A 9 32.89 46.73 -12.02
N THR A 10 32.73 46.24 -13.24
CA THR A 10 31.61 45.35 -13.59
C THR A 10 31.91 43.97 -12.98
N GLY A 11 31.40 43.74 -11.80
CA GLY A 11 31.44 42.43 -11.17
C GLY A 11 30.49 41.49 -11.91
N LEU A 12 31.05 40.57 -12.69
CA LEU A 12 30.30 39.45 -13.27
C LEU A 12 29.94 38.47 -12.15
N ALA A 13 28.75 38.61 -11.60
CA ALA A 13 28.22 37.65 -10.66
C ALA A 13 27.89 36.35 -11.41
N MET A 14 28.83 35.40 -11.31
CA MET A 14 28.60 34.04 -11.80
C MET A 14 27.63 33.35 -10.87
N VAL A 15 26.35 33.36 -11.24
CA VAL A 15 25.33 32.61 -10.54
C VAL A 15 25.54 31.11 -10.82
N PHE A 16 26.17 30.42 -9.89
CA PHE A 16 26.20 28.98 -9.89
C PHE A 16 24.79 28.50 -9.55
N VAL A 17 24.01 28.20 -10.59
CA VAL A 17 22.77 27.42 -10.41
C VAL A 17 23.22 26.00 -10.08
N VAL A 18 23.31 25.71 -8.78
CA VAL A 18 23.43 24.34 -8.31
C VAL A 18 22.07 23.70 -8.60
N GLY A 19 21.98 23.02 -9.72
CA GLY A 19 20.83 22.19 -10.03
C GLY A 19 20.75 21.08 -8.98
N VAL A 20 19.84 21.24 -8.03
CA VAL A 20 19.47 20.16 -7.12
C VAL A 20 18.71 19.16 -7.98
N PHE A 21 19.42 18.20 -8.54
CA PHE A 21 18.80 16.99 -9.05
C PHE A 21 18.24 16.26 -7.83
N THR A 22 16.99 16.57 -7.47
CA THR A 22 16.21 15.71 -6.61
C THR A 22 15.95 14.45 -7.41
N GLY A 23 16.85 13.49 -7.29
CA GLY A 23 16.65 12.15 -7.80
C GLY A 23 15.34 11.64 -7.19
N TRP A 24 14.35 11.40 -8.00
CA TRP A 24 13.12 10.79 -7.59
C TRP A 24 13.44 9.32 -7.28
N ALA A 25 13.87 9.07 -6.03
CA ALA A 25 14.01 7.70 -5.57
C ALA A 25 12.63 7.05 -5.70
N GLN A 26 12.54 6.02 -6.53
CA GLN A 26 11.31 5.23 -6.63
C GLN A 26 11.03 4.65 -5.25
N GLN A 27 9.93 5.08 -4.66
CA GLN A 27 9.45 4.54 -3.40
C GLN A 27 8.64 3.27 -3.66
N ALA A 28 8.77 2.30 -2.77
CA ALA A 28 7.89 1.15 -2.75
C ALA A 28 6.43 1.62 -2.60
N THR A 29 5.51 0.89 -3.15
CA THR A 29 4.07 1.17 -3.00
C THR A 29 3.35 -0.05 -2.46
N VAL A 30 2.39 0.20 -1.57
CA VAL A 30 1.53 -0.81 -0.97
C VAL A 30 0.08 -0.35 -1.14
N LYS A 31 -0.77 -1.24 -1.65
CA LYS A 31 -2.19 -0.97 -1.85
C LYS A 31 -3.00 -2.18 -1.41
N LEU A 32 -3.97 -1.98 -0.54
CA LEU A 32 -4.96 -2.99 -0.20
C LEU A 32 -6.06 -3.01 -1.27
N LEU A 33 -6.28 -4.18 -1.85
CA LEU A 33 -7.29 -4.40 -2.90
C LEU A 33 -8.58 -4.95 -2.32
N SER A 34 -8.49 -5.82 -1.30
CA SER A 34 -9.63 -6.45 -0.63
C SER A 34 -9.24 -6.84 0.79
N PRO A 35 -10.13 -6.74 1.78
CA PRO A 35 -11.43 -6.09 1.71
C PRO A 35 -11.32 -4.57 1.51
N LYS A 36 -12.44 -3.92 1.19
CA LYS A 36 -12.52 -2.46 1.09
C LYS A 36 -12.77 -1.84 2.46
N ASP A 37 -12.35 -0.60 2.63
CA ASP A 37 -12.59 0.15 3.86
C ASP A 37 -14.10 0.28 4.14
N GLY A 38 -14.52 -0.07 5.36
CA GLY A 38 -15.92 -0.06 5.77
C GLY A 38 -16.75 -1.26 5.27
N GLU A 39 -16.14 -2.25 4.64
CA GLU A 39 -16.85 -3.43 4.14
C GLU A 39 -17.35 -4.32 5.29
N ALA A 40 -18.57 -4.83 5.16
CA ALA A 40 -19.08 -5.87 6.02
C ALA A 40 -18.64 -7.23 5.47
N VAL A 41 -18.02 -8.05 6.31
CA VAL A 41 -17.41 -9.32 5.94
C VAL A 41 -17.82 -10.43 6.89
N GLY A 42 -17.65 -11.67 6.48
CA GLY A 42 -17.82 -12.84 7.35
C GLY A 42 -16.60 -13.10 8.23
N PRO A 43 -16.64 -14.15 9.08
CA PRO A 43 -15.57 -14.50 10.00
C PRO A 43 -14.29 -15.01 9.31
N GLY A 44 -14.35 -15.30 8.02
CA GLY A 44 -13.21 -15.63 7.18
C GLY A 44 -13.09 -14.63 6.03
N ILE A 45 -11.93 -14.03 5.87
CA ILE A 45 -11.66 -13.06 4.80
C ILE A 45 -10.39 -13.41 4.07
N VAL A 46 -10.33 -13.07 2.78
CA VAL A 46 -9.10 -13.09 1.99
C VAL A 46 -8.64 -11.66 1.81
N VAL A 47 -7.51 -11.34 2.42
CA VAL A 47 -6.85 -10.05 2.24
C VAL A 47 -6.02 -10.13 0.98
N LYS A 48 -6.23 -9.20 0.06
CA LYS A 48 -5.46 -9.07 -1.18
C LYS A 48 -4.83 -7.69 -1.25
N TRP A 49 -3.60 -7.65 -1.71
CA TRP A 49 -2.86 -6.41 -1.86
C TRP A 49 -1.99 -6.41 -3.09
N GLU A 50 -1.57 -5.23 -3.47
CA GLU A 50 -0.55 -4.99 -4.48
C GLU A 50 0.67 -4.37 -3.78
N PHE A 51 1.84 -4.92 -4.05
CA PHE A 51 3.10 -4.46 -3.52
C PHE A 51 4.11 -4.28 -4.64
N LYS A 52 4.57 -3.05 -4.82
CA LYS A 52 5.68 -2.72 -5.70
C LYS A 52 6.94 -2.54 -4.87
N LYS A 53 7.92 -3.40 -5.09
CA LYS A 53 9.23 -3.27 -4.47
C LYS A 53 9.98 -2.08 -5.04
N ALA A 54 10.64 -1.32 -4.18
CA ALA A 54 11.59 -0.30 -4.56
C ALA A 54 12.53 -0.01 -3.38
N GLY A 55 13.75 0.39 -3.66
CA GLY A 55 14.75 0.60 -2.62
C GLY A 55 15.00 -0.69 -1.83
N ASP A 56 14.99 -0.58 -0.51
CA ASP A 56 15.24 -1.71 0.41
C ASP A 56 13.99 -2.54 0.73
N ALA A 57 12.83 -2.18 0.20
CA ALA A 57 11.58 -2.90 0.43
C ALA A 57 11.63 -4.30 -0.19
N ASP A 58 11.40 -5.32 0.61
CA ASP A 58 11.49 -6.73 0.20
C ASP A 58 10.14 -7.46 0.27
N HIS A 59 9.40 -7.26 1.34
CA HIS A 59 8.11 -7.89 1.61
C HIS A 59 7.21 -6.95 2.40
N VAL A 60 6.02 -7.41 2.77
CA VAL A 60 5.10 -6.68 3.64
C VAL A 60 4.87 -7.42 4.95
N HIS A 61 4.65 -6.69 6.03
CA HIS A 61 4.08 -7.21 7.26
C HIS A 61 2.59 -6.94 7.27
N LEU A 62 1.80 -7.94 7.64
CA LEU A 62 0.36 -7.83 7.79
C LEU A 62 -0.01 -7.85 9.27
N TYR A 63 -0.87 -6.93 9.67
CA TYR A 63 -1.41 -6.82 11.00
C TYR A 63 -2.93 -6.93 10.97
N LEU A 64 -3.45 -7.72 11.90
CA LEU A 64 -4.88 -7.77 12.21
C LEU A 64 -5.07 -7.27 13.64
N ASP A 65 -5.75 -6.14 13.82
CA ASP A 65 -5.96 -5.50 15.13
C ASP A 65 -4.66 -5.33 15.93
N ALA A 66 -3.60 -4.86 15.28
CA ALA A 66 -2.26 -4.73 15.82
C ALA A 66 -1.50 -6.07 16.07
N ALA A 67 -2.12 -7.23 15.87
CA ALA A 67 -1.46 -8.52 15.92
C ALA A 67 -0.72 -8.81 14.62
N ASN A 68 0.59 -8.99 14.69
CA ASN A 68 1.43 -9.29 13.52
C ASN A 68 1.13 -10.71 13.03
N GLN A 69 0.76 -10.83 11.75
CA GLN A 69 0.51 -12.10 11.07
C GLN A 69 1.76 -12.65 10.37
N GLY A 70 2.90 -12.03 10.61
CA GLY A 70 4.17 -12.39 10.01
C GLY A 70 4.46 -11.73 8.66
N PRO A 71 5.64 -12.00 8.12
CA PRO A 71 6.06 -11.50 6.82
C PRO A 71 5.26 -12.16 5.69
N GLN A 72 4.82 -11.38 4.73
CA GLN A 72 4.07 -11.82 3.57
C GLN A 72 4.87 -11.53 2.30
N PHE A 73 5.17 -12.58 1.55
CA PHE A 73 5.91 -12.49 0.30
C PHE A 73 4.99 -12.59 -0.93
N GLY A 74 3.76 -13.04 -0.73
CA GLY A 74 2.74 -13.13 -1.76
C GLY A 74 1.89 -11.86 -1.89
N THR A 75 0.72 -12.00 -2.48
CA THR A 75 -0.23 -10.92 -2.73
C THR A 75 -1.57 -11.13 -2.04
N SER A 76 -1.73 -12.21 -1.28
CA SER A 76 -2.95 -12.51 -0.54
C SER A 76 -2.68 -13.37 0.68
N LEU A 77 -3.54 -13.22 1.69
CA LEU A 77 -3.56 -14.03 2.90
C LEU A 77 -5.00 -14.27 3.33
N GLU A 78 -5.34 -15.51 3.66
CA GLU A 78 -6.62 -15.85 4.25
C GLU A 78 -6.56 -15.74 5.77
N LEU A 79 -7.48 -14.96 6.34
CA LEU A 79 -7.66 -14.82 7.79
C LEU A 79 -8.97 -15.50 8.18
N LYS A 80 -8.94 -16.39 9.17
CA LYS A 80 -10.10 -17.17 9.64
C LYS A 80 -10.34 -16.92 11.12
N GLY A 81 -11.56 -17.22 11.56
CA GLY A 81 -11.91 -17.17 12.97
C GLY A 81 -11.98 -15.76 13.55
N LEU A 82 -12.31 -14.78 12.73
CA LEU A 82 -12.51 -13.41 13.16
C LEU A 82 -13.76 -13.31 14.04
N SER A 83 -13.65 -12.65 15.18
CA SER A 83 -14.80 -12.34 16.04
C SER A 83 -15.71 -11.30 15.40
N ASN A 84 -16.99 -11.30 15.79
CA ASN A 84 -17.92 -10.25 15.35
C ASN A 84 -17.46 -8.88 15.82
N GLY A 85 -17.69 -7.87 15.01
CA GLY A 85 -17.39 -6.49 15.29
C GLY A 85 -16.33 -5.88 14.38
N PRO A 86 -15.83 -4.68 14.72
CA PRO A 86 -14.85 -3.98 13.90
C PRO A 86 -13.47 -4.62 14.01
N HIS A 87 -12.80 -4.76 12.86
CA HIS A 87 -11.41 -5.19 12.76
C HIS A 87 -10.64 -4.24 11.84
N THR A 88 -9.36 -4.09 12.11
CA THR A 88 -8.46 -3.29 11.27
C THR A 88 -7.42 -4.21 10.64
N VAL A 89 -7.32 -4.17 9.32
CA VAL A 89 -6.27 -4.83 8.56
C VAL A 89 -5.28 -3.78 8.10
N ARG A 90 -4.01 -3.95 8.42
CA ARG A 90 -2.92 -3.05 8.05
C ARG A 90 -1.79 -3.82 7.42
N ILE A 91 -1.23 -3.31 6.35
CA ILE A 91 -0.02 -3.82 5.73
C ILE A 91 1.01 -2.70 5.64
N ILE A 92 2.27 -3.05 5.83
CA ILE A 92 3.39 -2.12 5.77
C ILE A 92 4.59 -2.77 5.08
N ALA A 93 5.29 -2.02 4.25
CA ALA A 93 6.50 -2.51 3.61
C ALA A 93 7.64 -2.68 4.61
N ALA A 94 8.40 -3.73 4.44
CA ALA A 94 9.55 -4.07 5.28
C ALA A 94 10.77 -4.47 4.45
N THR A 95 11.95 -4.29 5.03
CA THR A 95 13.22 -4.73 4.48
C THR A 95 13.45 -6.23 4.70
N LYS A 96 14.49 -6.78 4.10
CA LYS A 96 14.94 -8.17 4.36
C LYS A 96 15.24 -8.44 5.84
N SER A 97 15.66 -7.43 6.57
CA SER A 97 15.90 -7.52 8.02
C SER A 97 14.64 -7.33 8.86
N HIS A 98 13.46 -7.28 8.24
CA HIS A 98 12.16 -7.07 8.88
C HIS A 98 11.97 -5.68 9.51
N GLN A 99 12.77 -4.72 9.10
CA GLN A 99 12.57 -3.33 9.49
C GLN A 99 11.44 -2.72 8.65
N GLU A 100 10.42 -2.22 9.31
CA GLU A 100 9.31 -1.51 8.66
C GLU A 100 9.77 -0.13 8.21
N ILE A 101 9.56 0.15 6.94
CA ILE A 101 10.06 1.37 6.29
C ILE A 101 8.94 2.19 5.65
N GLY A 102 7.67 1.72 5.74
CA GLY A 102 6.58 2.29 4.93
C GLY A 102 6.84 2.10 3.42
N PRO A 103 5.91 2.37 2.54
CA PRO A 103 4.55 2.81 2.78
C PRO A 103 3.67 1.76 3.48
N GLU A 104 2.54 2.22 3.96
CA GLU A 104 1.54 1.36 4.59
C GLU A 104 0.15 1.61 4.01
N ALA A 105 -0.74 0.62 4.14
CA ALA A 105 -2.15 0.76 3.84
C ALA A 105 -2.97 0.05 4.92
N SER A 106 -4.11 0.61 5.28
CA SER A 106 -5.01 0.02 6.26
C SER A 106 -6.46 0.19 5.86
N VAL A 107 -7.28 -0.80 6.25
CA VAL A 107 -8.72 -0.76 6.08
C VAL A 107 -9.40 -1.23 7.36
N LYS A 108 -10.58 -0.69 7.62
CA LYS A 108 -11.47 -1.16 8.70
C LYS A 108 -12.59 -1.97 8.08
N VAL A 109 -12.87 -3.12 8.67
CA VAL A 109 -13.96 -4.00 8.27
C VAL A 109 -14.84 -4.31 9.46
N SER A 110 -16.09 -4.66 9.21
CA SER A 110 -17.03 -5.12 10.23
C SER A 110 -17.34 -6.58 9.98
N VAL A 111 -16.98 -7.44 10.92
CA VAL A 111 -17.29 -8.87 10.84
C VAL A 111 -18.69 -9.10 11.36
N GLN A 112 -19.49 -9.78 10.56
CA GLN A 112 -20.86 -10.18 10.90
C GLN A 112 -21.01 -11.68 10.65
N GLU A 113 -21.43 -12.41 11.66
CA GLU A 113 -21.80 -13.81 11.51
C GLU A 113 -22.98 -13.95 10.56
N GLY A 114 -22.87 -14.87 9.59
CA GLY A 114 -23.91 -15.08 8.58
C GLY A 114 -23.72 -14.28 7.29
N THR A 115 -22.75 -13.38 7.20
CA THR A 115 -22.35 -12.79 5.94
C THR A 115 -21.42 -13.77 5.22
N ALA A 116 -22.00 -14.70 4.48
CA ALA A 116 -21.22 -15.55 3.59
C ALA A 116 -20.59 -14.70 2.50
N ALA A 117 -19.33 -15.01 2.12
CA ALA A 117 -18.76 -14.50 0.90
C ALA A 117 -19.78 -14.67 -0.24
N PRO A 118 -19.90 -13.74 -1.21
CA PRO A 118 -20.85 -13.87 -2.31
C PRO A 118 -20.65 -15.23 -2.97
N VAL A 119 -21.51 -16.16 -2.65
CA VAL A 119 -21.58 -17.44 -3.34
C VAL A 119 -22.09 -17.13 -4.74
N THR A 120 -21.23 -17.27 -5.72
CA THR A 120 -21.68 -17.32 -7.10
C THR A 120 -22.73 -18.43 -7.18
N PRO A 121 -23.98 -18.12 -7.52
CA PRO A 121 -24.99 -19.18 -7.61
C PRO A 121 -24.52 -20.21 -8.63
N PRO A 122 -24.72 -21.51 -8.37
CA PRO A 122 -24.36 -22.53 -9.33
C PRO A 122 -25.10 -22.26 -10.65
N PRO A 123 -24.45 -22.50 -11.79
CA PRO A 123 -25.11 -22.29 -13.08
C PRO A 123 -26.41 -23.10 -13.12
N ALA A 124 -27.48 -22.46 -13.56
CA ALA A 124 -28.79 -23.11 -13.67
C ALA A 124 -28.64 -24.38 -14.50
N PRO A 125 -29.29 -25.50 -14.08
CA PRO A 125 -29.24 -26.73 -14.85
C PRO A 125 -29.79 -26.48 -16.24
N LYS A 126 -29.02 -26.82 -17.26
CA LYS A 126 -29.47 -26.76 -18.64
C LYS A 126 -30.66 -27.71 -18.75
N ARG A 127 -31.85 -27.16 -18.96
CA ARG A 127 -33.02 -27.97 -19.29
C ARG A 127 -32.76 -28.63 -20.64
N SER A 128 -32.45 -29.92 -20.58
CA SER A 128 -32.48 -30.76 -21.75
C SER A 128 -33.94 -30.95 -22.17
N TRP A 129 -34.35 -30.28 -23.22
CA TRP A 129 -35.57 -30.62 -23.89
C TRP A 129 -35.32 -31.88 -24.72
N GLY A 130 -35.51 -33.04 -24.09
CA GLY A 130 -35.56 -34.28 -24.80
C GLY A 130 -36.95 -34.46 -25.41
N TYR A 131 -37.00 -34.63 -26.71
CA TYR A 131 -38.15 -35.20 -27.40
C TYR A 131 -38.06 -36.72 -27.32
#